data_15e60b442ec64e56c17ada41e5f1ddee
#
_entry.id   15e60b442ec64e56c17ada41e5f1ddee
#
_cell.length_a   1.000
_cell.length_b   1.000
_cell.length_c   1.000
_cell.angle_alpha   90.00
_cell.angle_beta   90.00
_cell.angle_gamma   90.00
#
_symmetry.space_group_name_H-M   'P 1'
#
loop_
_entity.id
_entity.type
_entity.pdbx_description
1 polymer ?
#
loop_
_entity_poly.entity_id
_entity_poly.type
_entity_poly.pdbx_seq_one_letter_code
_entity_poly.pdbx_strand_id
1 'polypeptide(L)'
;MDNINLVKFTKQWSEAERVIRLYLNSVIYNRADAQDILQRVALCAYRKYGDYDEKQPFQGWLFGIAKFEVLGYFRNLGRNPEVIDSEISERLADNMEDQSEAISREDDERREKLEQLLKQLPAKAQELIRLRFFENREYDDIARLLNTNEGAVRTAVSRIVAKLRGMAKESMQEAM
;
A
#
# COMPACT_ATOMS: atom_id res chain seq x y z
N MET A 1 29.79 -7.77 10.16
CA MET A 1 29.15 -6.49 10.53
C MET A 1 29.46 -6.22 11.98
N ASP A 2 30.14 -5.12 12.28
CA ASP A 2 30.59 -4.83 13.63
C ASP A 2 29.38 -4.47 14.53
N ASN A 3 29.47 -4.76 15.81
CA ASN A 3 28.43 -4.54 16.81
C ASN A 3 27.95 -3.06 16.84
N ILE A 4 28.82 -2.13 16.48
CA ILE A 4 28.56 -0.69 16.37
C ILE A 4 27.56 -0.39 15.22
N ASN A 5 27.71 -1.04 14.09
CA ASN A 5 26.83 -0.85 12.94
C ASN A 5 25.42 -1.43 13.20
N LEU A 6 25.34 -2.50 13.95
CA LEU A 6 24.04 -3.07 14.35
C LEU A 6 23.25 -2.12 15.26
N VAL A 7 23.90 -1.53 16.26
CA VAL A 7 23.25 -0.58 17.18
C VAL A 7 22.79 0.69 16.44
N LYS A 8 23.64 1.24 15.57
CA LYS A 8 23.28 2.40 14.74
C LYS A 8 22.08 2.09 13.84
N PHE A 9 22.14 0.97 13.11
CA PHE A 9 21.05 0.54 12.25
C PHE A 9 19.74 0.38 13.02
N THR A 10 19.75 -0.33 14.15
CA THR A 10 18.56 -0.59 14.95
C THR A 10 17.91 0.72 15.42
N LYS A 11 18.71 1.70 15.83
CA LYS A 11 18.21 3.00 16.26
C LYS A 11 17.55 3.74 15.08
N GLN A 12 18.24 3.87 13.95
CA GLN A 12 17.73 4.56 12.76
C GLN A 12 16.51 3.83 12.16
N TRP A 13 16.51 2.50 12.20
CA TRP A 13 15.35 1.69 11.77
C TRP A 13 14.13 1.95 12.65
N SER A 14 14.27 1.94 13.97
CA SER A 14 13.13 2.16 14.90
C SER A 14 12.48 3.54 14.70
N GLU A 15 13.26 4.56 14.33
CA GLU A 15 12.76 5.90 14.03
C GLU A 15 12.04 5.95 12.66
N ALA A 16 12.51 5.19 11.67
CA ALA A 16 12.01 5.25 10.30
C ALA A 16 10.95 4.19 9.97
N GLU A 17 10.91 3.07 10.69
CA GLU A 17 10.02 1.92 10.41
C GLU A 17 8.55 2.33 10.28
N ARG A 18 8.10 3.22 11.16
CA ARG A 18 6.71 3.68 11.16
C ARG A 18 6.33 4.33 9.84
N VAL A 19 7.17 5.21 9.31
CA VAL A 19 6.92 5.93 8.06
C VAL A 19 6.95 4.97 6.88
N ILE A 20 7.90 4.03 6.85
CA ILE A 20 7.95 2.99 5.82
C ILE A 20 6.70 2.10 5.88
N ARG A 21 6.24 1.73 7.06
CA ARG A 21 5.01 0.95 7.25
C ARG A 21 3.78 1.68 6.74
N LEU A 22 3.65 2.98 7.02
CA LEU A 22 2.56 3.81 6.51
C LEU A 22 2.58 3.86 4.99
N TYR A 23 3.75 4.10 4.40
CA TYR A 23 3.93 4.07 2.96
C TYR A 23 3.50 2.73 2.35
N LEU A 24 3.99 1.60 2.86
CA LEU A 24 3.64 0.28 2.35
C LEU A 24 2.13 0.01 2.45
N ASN A 25 1.52 0.40 3.56
CA ASN A 25 0.08 0.27 3.76
C ASN A 25 -0.75 1.18 2.83
N SER A 26 -0.20 2.29 2.34
CA SER A 26 -0.89 3.17 1.39
C SER A 26 -0.87 2.62 -0.03
N VAL A 27 0.11 1.79 -0.39
CA VAL A 27 0.28 1.24 -1.74
C VAL A 27 -0.09 -0.23 -1.86
N ILE A 28 0.04 -1.01 -0.79
CA ILE A 28 -0.28 -2.45 -0.76
C ILE A 28 -1.57 -2.66 0.04
N TYR A 29 -2.60 -3.14 -0.64
CA TYR A 29 -3.93 -3.28 -0.07
C TYR A 29 -4.04 -4.44 0.95
N ASN A 30 -3.34 -5.55 0.67
CA ASN A 30 -3.29 -6.70 1.55
C ASN A 30 -2.33 -6.43 2.70
N ARG A 31 -2.84 -6.43 3.93
CA ARG A 31 -2.08 -6.11 5.14
C ARG A 31 -0.98 -7.15 5.44
N ALA A 32 -1.23 -8.42 5.14
CA ALA A 32 -0.24 -9.48 5.30
C ALA A 32 0.92 -9.28 4.31
N ASP A 33 0.61 -8.98 3.04
CA ASP A 33 1.62 -8.71 2.02
C ASP A 33 2.43 -7.45 2.37
N ALA A 34 1.77 -6.39 2.84
CA ALA A 34 2.45 -5.16 3.28
C ALA A 34 3.42 -5.45 4.45
N GLN A 35 3.04 -6.30 5.39
CA GLN A 35 3.89 -6.73 6.50
C GLN A 35 5.09 -7.56 6.01
N ASP A 36 4.88 -8.47 5.07
CA ASP A 36 5.94 -9.28 4.47
C ASP A 36 6.93 -8.41 3.68
N ILE A 37 6.42 -7.41 2.96
CA ILE A 37 7.28 -6.42 2.27
C ILE A 37 8.06 -5.60 3.27
N LEU A 38 7.45 -5.15 4.38
CA LEU A 38 8.17 -4.43 5.44
C LEU A 38 9.35 -5.24 5.99
N GLN A 39 9.15 -6.54 6.25
CA GLN A 39 10.22 -7.43 6.69
C GLN A 39 11.33 -7.55 5.62
N ARG A 40 10.96 -7.66 4.34
CA ARG A 40 11.94 -7.69 3.24
C ARG A 40 12.73 -6.39 3.16
N VAL A 41 12.08 -5.25 3.30
CA VAL A 41 12.75 -3.94 3.36
C VAL A 41 13.75 -3.89 4.52
N ALA A 42 13.35 -4.32 5.72
CA ALA A 42 14.22 -4.37 6.90
C ALA A 42 15.47 -5.24 6.66
N LEU A 43 15.27 -6.45 6.13
CA LEU A 43 16.36 -7.38 5.82
C LEU A 43 17.28 -6.85 4.71
N CYS A 44 16.74 -6.25 3.66
CA CYS A 44 17.49 -5.66 2.58
C CYS A 44 18.33 -4.46 3.07
N ALA A 45 17.70 -3.57 3.85
CA ALA A 45 18.35 -2.43 4.46
C ALA A 45 19.48 -2.86 5.41
N TYR A 46 19.24 -3.83 6.27
CA TYR A 46 20.26 -4.37 7.15
C TYR A 46 21.47 -4.92 6.39
N ARG A 47 21.24 -5.69 5.32
CA ARG A 47 22.33 -6.25 4.49
C ARG A 47 23.14 -5.18 3.77
N LYS A 48 22.47 -4.10 3.33
CA LYS A 48 23.08 -3.01 2.57
C LYS A 48 23.54 -1.83 3.45
N TYR A 49 23.38 -1.93 4.76
CA TYR A 49 23.72 -0.82 5.67
C TYR A 49 25.21 -0.42 5.61
N GLY A 50 26.08 -1.37 5.27
CA GLY A 50 27.52 -1.07 5.06
C GLY A 50 27.80 -0.18 3.85
N ASP A 51 26.89 -0.14 2.88
CA ASP A 51 26.97 0.68 1.66
C ASP A 51 26.19 2.00 1.79
N TYR A 52 25.52 2.23 2.93
CA TYR A 52 24.74 3.44 3.16
C TYR A 52 25.66 4.64 3.42
N ASP A 53 25.47 5.70 2.62
CA ASP A 53 26.17 6.97 2.81
C ASP A 53 25.48 7.81 3.90
N GLU A 54 26.11 7.93 5.07
CA GLU A 54 25.62 8.71 6.22
C GLU A 54 25.40 10.20 5.92
N LYS A 55 25.89 10.72 4.78
CA LYS A 55 25.59 12.10 4.33
C LYS A 55 24.17 12.27 3.78
N GLN A 56 23.50 11.19 3.44
CA GLN A 56 22.12 11.20 2.96
C GLN A 56 21.15 10.90 4.10
N PRO A 57 19.90 11.43 4.05
CA PRO A 57 18.88 11.07 5.02
C PRO A 57 18.58 9.56 4.98
N PHE A 58 18.70 8.87 6.11
CA PHE A 58 18.45 7.43 6.22
C PHE A 58 17.05 7.03 5.73
N GLN A 59 16.06 7.85 6.04
CA GLN A 59 14.70 7.65 5.63
C GLN A 59 14.55 7.67 4.09
N GLY A 60 15.20 8.61 3.39
CA GLY A 60 15.18 8.67 1.93
C GLY A 60 15.84 7.43 1.29
N TRP A 61 16.94 6.96 1.87
CA TRP A 61 17.57 5.72 1.43
C TRP A 61 16.67 4.49 1.64
N LEU A 62 15.97 4.40 2.77
CA LEU A 62 14.99 3.34 3.04
C LEU A 62 13.80 3.37 2.07
N PHE A 63 13.32 4.56 1.71
CA PHE A 63 12.26 4.69 0.71
C PHE A 63 12.69 4.13 -0.66
N GLY A 64 13.94 4.33 -1.07
CA GLY A 64 14.48 3.72 -2.28
C GLY A 64 14.42 2.19 -2.24
N ILE A 65 14.76 1.57 -1.10
CA ILE A 65 14.66 0.12 -0.90
C ILE A 65 13.20 -0.32 -0.91
N ALA A 66 12.33 0.38 -0.18
CA ALA A 66 10.90 0.07 -0.09
C ALA A 66 10.22 0.15 -1.46
N LYS A 67 10.51 1.20 -2.25
CA LYS A 67 10.02 1.36 -3.62
C LYS A 67 10.41 0.17 -4.50
N PHE A 68 11.67 -0.27 -4.42
CA PHE A 68 12.15 -1.41 -5.19
C PHE A 68 11.42 -2.71 -4.83
N GLU A 69 11.21 -2.97 -3.53
CA GLU A 69 10.47 -4.14 -3.06
C GLU A 69 8.98 -4.10 -3.50
N VAL A 70 8.36 -2.93 -3.46
CA VAL A 70 6.97 -2.73 -3.93
C VAL A 70 6.85 -2.97 -5.43
N LEU A 71 7.78 -2.45 -6.23
CA LEU A 71 7.80 -2.71 -7.68
C LEU A 71 7.98 -4.20 -7.99
N GLY A 72 8.84 -4.90 -7.22
CA GLY A 72 9.02 -6.34 -7.30
C GLY A 72 7.74 -7.11 -6.96
N TYR A 73 7.05 -6.71 -5.91
CA TYR A 73 5.76 -7.28 -5.50
C TYR A 73 4.71 -7.16 -6.62
N PHE A 74 4.51 -5.96 -7.18
CA PHE A 74 3.53 -5.77 -8.24
C PHE A 74 3.92 -6.45 -9.56
N ARG A 75 5.22 -6.55 -9.87
CA ARG A 75 5.69 -7.31 -11.02
C ARG A 75 5.33 -8.79 -10.90
N ASN A 76 5.49 -9.36 -9.71
CA ASN A 76 5.10 -10.75 -9.45
C ASN A 76 3.58 -10.97 -9.55
N LEU A 77 2.79 -9.91 -9.36
CA LEU A 77 1.34 -9.91 -9.58
C LEU A 77 0.93 -9.64 -11.04
N GLY A 78 1.87 -9.57 -11.98
CA GLY A 78 1.58 -9.32 -13.40
C GLY A 78 1.18 -7.88 -13.72
N ARG A 79 1.40 -6.91 -12.81
CA ARG A 79 1.08 -5.49 -13.07
C ARG A 79 2.21 -4.78 -13.79
N ASN A 80 1.86 -3.82 -14.67
CA ASN A 80 2.84 -3.01 -15.38
C ASN A 80 3.60 -2.09 -14.40
N PRO A 81 4.94 -2.24 -14.27
CA PRO A 81 5.75 -1.45 -13.34
C PRO A 81 5.74 0.05 -13.62
N GLU A 82 5.59 0.49 -14.88
CA GLU A 82 5.62 1.91 -15.25
C GLU A 82 4.41 2.68 -14.70
N VAL A 83 3.22 2.08 -14.78
CA VAL A 83 1.99 2.69 -14.22
C VAL A 83 2.09 2.79 -12.70
N ILE A 84 2.65 1.76 -12.07
CA ILE A 84 2.81 1.69 -10.62
C ILE A 84 3.87 2.68 -10.14
N ASP A 85 4.95 2.87 -10.89
CA ASP A 85 6.02 3.82 -10.51
C ASP A 85 5.50 5.27 -10.47
N SER A 86 4.63 5.64 -11.40
CA SER A 86 3.93 6.93 -11.40
C SER A 86 3.04 7.10 -10.17
N GLU A 87 2.17 6.12 -9.88
CA GLU A 87 1.26 6.15 -8.72
C GLU A 87 2.02 6.19 -7.37
N ILE A 88 3.12 5.44 -7.28
CA ILE A 88 4.00 5.41 -6.09
C ILE A 88 4.71 6.75 -5.91
N SER A 89 5.19 7.36 -7.00
CA SER A 89 5.93 8.62 -6.95
C SER A 89 5.03 9.79 -6.52
N GLU A 90 3.77 9.82 -7.00
CA GLU A 90 2.79 10.81 -6.54
C GLU A 90 2.50 10.67 -5.04
N ARG A 91 2.28 9.44 -4.56
CA ARG A 91 2.00 9.18 -3.13
C ARG A 91 3.20 9.46 -2.22
N LEU A 92 4.42 9.29 -2.72
CA LEU A 92 5.64 9.65 -1.98
C LEU A 92 5.80 11.16 -1.84
N ALA A 93 5.48 11.93 -2.87
CA ALA A 93 5.53 13.39 -2.82
C ALA A 93 4.56 13.95 -1.76
N ASP A 94 3.36 13.38 -1.67
CA ASP A 94 2.35 13.78 -0.68
C ASP A 94 2.72 13.41 0.77
N ASN A 95 3.53 12.38 0.98
CA ASN A 95 3.87 11.87 2.32
C ASN A 95 5.22 12.37 2.88
N MET A 96 6.02 13.12 2.12
CA MET A 96 7.34 13.60 2.59
C MET A 96 7.28 14.92 3.37
N GLU A 97 6.15 15.63 3.42
CA GLU A 97 5.96 16.83 4.22
C GLU A 97 5.27 16.49 5.57
N ASP A 98 6.09 16.30 6.58
CA ASP A 98 5.91 16.65 8.00
C ASP A 98 4.59 16.27 8.74
N GLN A 99 4.17 14.97 8.76
CA GLN A 99 3.04 14.58 9.61
C GLN A 99 3.04 13.11 10.10
N SER A 100 4.06 12.66 10.84
CA SER A 100 4.13 11.24 11.22
C SER A 100 3.10 10.77 12.28
N GLU A 101 2.53 11.66 13.08
CA GLU A 101 1.54 11.31 14.11
C GLU A 101 0.09 11.49 13.66
N ALA A 102 -0.21 12.56 12.93
CA ALA A 102 -1.54 12.81 12.38
C ALA A 102 -1.94 11.78 11.32
N ILE A 103 -1.00 11.42 10.41
CA ILE A 103 -1.21 10.44 9.33
C ILE A 103 -1.64 9.06 9.87
N SER A 104 -1.09 8.61 11.03
CA SER A 104 -1.44 7.29 11.57
C SER A 104 -2.88 7.21 12.08
N ARG A 105 -3.39 8.26 12.72
CA ARG A 105 -4.79 8.32 13.20
C ARG A 105 -5.75 8.50 12.04
N GLU A 106 -5.45 9.39 11.11
CA GLU A 106 -6.25 9.61 9.91
C GLU A 106 -6.32 8.37 9.02
N ASP A 107 -5.24 7.59 8.91
CA ASP A 107 -5.26 6.35 8.12
C ASP A 107 -6.08 5.24 8.79
N ASP A 108 -6.03 5.13 10.12
CA ASP A 108 -6.87 4.18 10.86
C ASP A 108 -8.36 4.58 10.76
N GLU A 109 -8.69 5.86 10.92
CA GLU A 109 -10.04 6.39 10.72
C GLU A 109 -10.55 6.22 9.28
N ARG A 110 -9.70 6.51 8.27
CA ARG A 110 -10.01 6.29 6.85
C ARG A 110 -10.26 4.81 6.54
N ARG A 111 -9.51 3.90 7.18
CA ARG A 111 -9.70 2.45 7.04
C ARG A 111 -10.99 1.98 7.66
N GLU A 112 -11.26 2.37 8.89
CA GLU A 112 -12.53 2.04 9.56
C GLU A 112 -13.71 2.56 8.74
N LYS A 113 -13.62 3.78 8.20
CA LYS A 113 -14.61 4.36 7.33
C LYS A 113 -14.77 3.57 6.03
N LEU A 114 -13.67 3.15 5.40
CA LEU A 114 -13.72 2.30 4.20
C LEU A 114 -14.36 0.96 4.50
N GLU A 115 -14.03 0.31 5.62
CA GLU A 115 -14.66 -0.95 6.03
C GLU A 115 -16.17 -0.80 6.24
N GLN A 116 -16.61 0.31 6.85
CA GLN A 116 -18.03 0.61 7.00
C GLN A 116 -18.71 0.81 5.65
N LEU A 117 -18.09 1.50 4.71
CA LEU A 117 -18.61 1.68 3.36
C LEU A 117 -18.68 0.36 2.58
N LEU A 118 -17.68 -0.49 2.72
CA LEU A 118 -17.66 -1.82 2.10
C LEU A 118 -18.81 -2.70 2.63
N LYS A 119 -19.12 -2.64 3.92
CA LYS A 119 -20.23 -3.38 4.54
C LYS A 119 -21.60 -2.93 4.01
N GLN A 120 -21.72 -1.71 3.50
CA GLN A 120 -22.97 -1.20 2.90
C GLN A 120 -23.17 -1.65 1.45
N LEU A 121 -22.18 -2.26 0.82
CA LEU A 121 -22.30 -2.81 -0.52
C LEU A 121 -23.08 -4.13 -0.50
N PRO A 122 -23.82 -4.44 -1.59
CA PRO A 122 -24.39 -5.78 -1.78
C PRO A 122 -23.31 -6.87 -1.74
N ALA A 123 -23.66 -8.06 -1.26
CA ALA A 123 -22.70 -9.17 -1.09
C ALA A 123 -21.89 -9.50 -2.36
N LYS A 124 -22.53 -9.46 -3.55
CA LYS A 124 -21.84 -9.66 -4.83
C LYS A 124 -20.79 -8.58 -5.12
N ALA A 125 -21.05 -7.35 -4.72
CA ALA A 125 -20.09 -6.25 -4.90
C ALA A 125 -18.93 -6.36 -3.91
N GLN A 126 -19.19 -6.74 -2.66
CA GLN A 126 -18.16 -7.04 -1.69
C GLN A 126 -17.23 -8.16 -2.19
N GLU A 127 -17.82 -9.23 -2.74
CA GLU A 127 -17.06 -10.36 -3.28
C GLU A 127 -16.15 -9.94 -4.45
N LEU A 128 -16.66 -9.12 -5.39
CA LEU A 128 -15.85 -8.59 -6.49
C LEU A 128 -14.69 -7.73 -6.00
N ILE A 129 -14.91 -6.86 -5.02
CA ILE A 129 -13.86 -6.04 -4.43
C ILE A 129 -12.85 -6.94 -3.70
N ARG A 130 -13.31 -7.95 -2.96
CA ARG A 130 -12.45 -8.91 -2.26
C ARG A 130 -11.53 -9.65 -3.25
N LEU A 131 -12.10 -10.22 -4.29
CA LEU A 131 -11.34 -10.97 -5.30
C LEU A 131 -10.32 -10.07 -6.02
N ARG A 132 -10.72 -8.84 -6.41
CA ARG A 132 -9.85 -7.96 -7.19
C ARG A 132 -8.77 -7.28 -6.35
N PHE A 133 -9.11 -6.74 -5.17
CA PHE A 133 -8.23 -5.87 -4.40
C PHE A 133 -7.58 -6.55 -3.20
N PHE A 134 -8.22 -7.53 -2.58
CA PHE A 134 -7.67 -8.25 -1.43
C PHE A 134 -6.96 -9.54 -1.85
N GLU A 135 -7.50 -10.29 -2.82
CA GLU A 135 -6.86 -11.50 -3.37
C GLU A 135 -6.02 -11.23 -4.61
N ASN A 136 -6.01 -9.99 -5.11
CA ASN A 136 -5.25 -9.56 -6.29
C ASN A 136 -5.49 -10.40 -7.56
N ARG A 137 -6.71 -10.95 -7.71
CA ARG A 137 -7.04 -11.77 -8.87
C ARG A 137 -7.18 -10.93 -10.13
N GLU A 138 -6.74 -11.46 -11.26
CA GLU A 138 -6.96 -10.83 -12.55
C GLU A 138 -8.42 -10.90 -12.99
N TYR A 139 -8.82 -9.99 -13.87
CA TYR A 139 -10.23 -9.88 -14.29
C TYR A 139 -10.74 -11.12 -15.01
N ASP A 140 -9.89 -11.80 -15.77
CA ASP A 140 -10.21 -13.06 -16.46
C ASP A 140 -10.37 -14.22 -15.46
N ASP A 141 -9.55 -14.29 -14.41
CA ASP A 141 -9.70 -15.27 -13.32
C ASP A 141 -11.01 -15.06 -12.56
N ILE A 142 -11.33 -13.82 -12.24
CA ILE A 142 -12.60 -13.47 -11.59
C ILE A 142 -13.76 -13.84 -12.50
N ALA A 143 -13.66 -13.57 -13.80
CA ALA A 143 -14.68 -13.90 -14.77
C ALA A 143 -14.93 -15.40 -14.84
N ARG A 144 -13.87 -16.21 -14.84
CA ARG A 144 -13.96 -17.68 -14.77
C ARG A 144 -14.63 -18.16 -13.48
N LEU A 145 -14.22 -17.62 -12.33
CA LEU A 145 -14.81 -17.99 -11.03
C LEU A 145 -16.29 -17.64 -10.91
N LEU A 146 -16.71 -16.50 -11.47
CA LEU A 146 -18.09 -16.03 -11.39
C LEU A 146 -18.93 -16.41 -12.60
N ASN A 147 -18.40 -17.26 -13.50
CA ASN A 147 -19.05 -17.73 -14.74
C ASN A 147 -19.60 -16.56 -15.58
N THR A 148 -18.76 -15.58 -15.85
CA THR A 148 -19.07 -14.36 -16.63
C THR A 148 -17.94 -14.01 -17.58
N ASN A 149 -17.96 -12.85 -18.21
CA ASN A 149 -16.88 -12.38 -19.06
C ASN A 149 -16.06 -11.27 -18.40
N GLU A 150 -14.80 -11.12 -18.81
CA GLU A 150 -13.86 -10.14 -18.27
C GLU A 150 -14.39 -8.70 -18.35
N GLY A 151 -14.99 -8.32 -19.49
CA GLY A 151 -15.55 -6.98 -19.68
C GLY A 151 -16.66 -6.64 -18.68
N ALA A 152 -17.52 -7.62 -18.37
CA ALA A 152 -18.57 -7.46 -17.36
C ALA A 152 -17.96 -7.27 -15.96
N VAL A 153 -16.93 -8.05 -15.59
CA VAL A 153 -16.24 -7.90 -14.31
C VAL A 153 -15.57 -6.54 -14.21
N ARG A 154 -14.83 -6.12 -15.22
CA ARG A 154 -14.16 -4.81 -15.28
C ARG A 154 -15.15 -3.66 -15.12
N THR A 155 -16.27 -3.72 -15.82
CA THR A 155 -17.34 -2.73 -15.73
C THR A 155 -17.98 -2.71 -14.33
N ALA A 156 -18.25 -3.88 -13.76
CA ALA A 156 -18.83 -4.00 -12.44
C ALA A 156 -17.90 -3.43 -11.36
N VAL A 157 -16.62 -3.78 -11.39
CA VAL A 157 -15.59 -3.25 -10.46
C VAL A 157 -15.51 -1.72 -10.59
N SER A 158 -15.44 -1.18 -11.81
CA SER A 158 -15.41 0.26 -12.04
C SER A 158 -16.62 0.99 -11.43
N ARG A 159 -17.83 0.44 -11.62
CA ARG A 159 -19.06 1.01 -11.04
C ARG A 159 -19.06 0.96 -9.50
N ILE A 160 -18.57 -0.13 -8.93
CA ILE A 160 -18.48 -0.28 -7.47
C ILE A 160 -17.49 0.74 -6.89
N VAL A 161 -16.33 0.90 -7.51
CA VAL A 161 -15.34 1.90 -7.09
C VAL A 161 -15.88 3.32 -7.20
N ALA A 162 -16.60 3.64 -8.29
CA ALA A 162 -17.24 4.94 -8.44
C ALA A 162 -18.29 5.19 -7.35
N LYS A 163 -19.11 4.18 -7.03
CA LYS A 163 -20.09 4.25 -5.94
C LYS A 163 -19.43 4.48 -4.58
N LEU A 164 -18.37 3.74 -4.26
CA LEU A 164 -17.61 3.92 -3.01
C LEU A 164 -17.02 5.33 -2.89
N ARG A 165 -16.49 5.88 -3.99
CA ARG A 165 -16.00 7.27 -4.02
C ARG A 165 -17.11 8.29 -3.76
N GLY A 166 -18.31 8.06 -4.30
CA GLY A 166 -19.49 8.89 -4.02
C GLY A 166 -19.85 8.87 -2.54
N MET A 167 -20.04 7.69 -1.98
CA MET A 167 -20.36 7.49 -0.56
C MET A 167 -19.30 8.09 0.37
N ALA A 168 -18.01 7.97 0.03
CA ALA A 168 -16.93 8.57 0.81
C ALA A 168 -17.01 10.10 0.81
N LYS A 169 -17.32 10.73 -0.33
CA LYS A 169 -17.48 12.20 -0.42
C LYS A 169 -18.67 12.68 0.41
N GLU A 170 -19.81 12.01 0.32
CA GLU A 170 -21.01 12.33 1.10
C GLU A 170 -20.73 12.27 2.60
N SER A 171 -20.08 11.21 3.07
CA SER A 171 -19.75 11.04 4.48
C SER A 171 -18.68 12.03 4.99
N MET A 172 -17.89 12.63 4.12
CA MET A 172 -16.97 13.73 4.48
C MET A 172 -17.69 15.08 4.58
N GLN A 173 -18.76 15.29 3.80
CA GLN A 173 -19.57 16.51 3.85
C GLN A 173 -20.48 16.55 5.07
N GLU A 174 -20.97 15.39 5.54
CA GLU A 174 -21.79 15.28 6.75
C GLU A 174 -21.00 15.48 8.05
N ALA A 175 -19.67 15.34 8.01
CA ALA A 175 -18.78 15.48 9.17
C ALA A 175 -18.23 16.91 9.35
N MET A 176 -18.57 17.86 8.47
CA MET A 176 -18.20 19.29 8.54
C MET A 176 -19.35 20.14 9.06
#